data_dc93866f675c47a668607eafb59292a9
#
_entry.id   dc93866f675c47a668607eafb59292a9
#
_cell.length_a   1.000
_cell.length_b   1.000
_cell.length_c   1.000
_cell.angle_alpha   90.00
_cell.angle_beta   90.00
_cell.angle_gamma   90.00
#
_symmetry.space_group_name_H-M   'P 1'
#
loop_
_entity.id
_entity.type
_entity.pdbx_description
1 polymer ?
#
loop_
_entity_poly.entity_id
_entity_poly.type
_entity_poly.pdbx_seq_one_letter_code
_entity_poly.pdbx_strand_id
1 'polypeptide(L)'
;PWFISAAVCGQGEPEVPSGVSYPCVAKPVTLSASRGVIRANNDQELVAALSRISKIIESAGPEHPRVVLIEEYIPGMEYVVEGLLDSGNWRTMAIFGKPEPLEGPFFEETIYIAPPGLGFDVEKKILDTVRATCEAYGLEHGPVHAECRINEDGVWLIELAPRTIGGKCSRIFQLGTGQALEDIVILNALGRPAPFRPPAGVIGVMMIPVQGLGIVRRVEGIEAARCVDHIEEIEIDVKPG
;
A
#
# COMPACT_ATOMS: atom_id res chain seq x y z
N PRO A 1 13.34 -7.90 12.57
CA PRO A 1 12.60 -8.65 11.55
C PRO A 1 13.54 -9.46 10.68
N TRP A 2 13.05 -10.59 10.16
CA TRP A 2 13.77 -11.50 9.27
C TRP A 2 13.04 -11.60 7.93
N PHE A 3 13.75 -12.00 6.89
CA PHE A 3 13.16 -12.32 5.59
C PHE A 3 13.93 -13.44 4.89
N ILE A 4 13.23 -14.18 4.03
CA ILE A 4 13.78 -15.24 3.20
C ILE A 4 13.22 -15.07 1.79
N SER A 5 14.11 -15.20 0.79
CA SER A 5 13.70 -15.24 -0.62
C SER A 5 13.59 -16.70 -1.05
N ALA A 6 12.46 -17.10 -1.58
CA ALA A 6 12.20 -18.44 -2.04
C ALA A 6 11.72 -18.47 -3.48
N ALA A 7 12.20 -19.46 -4.25
CA ALA A 7 11.65 -19.70 -5.59
C ALA A 7 10.35 -20.52 -5.48
N VAL A 8 9.29 -20.05 -6.11
CA VAL A 8 8.04 -20.80 -6.26
C VAL A 8 8.11 -21.52 -7.60
N CYS A 9 8.65 -22.73 -7.59
CA CYS A 9 8.86 -23.50 -8.81
C CYS A 9 7.64 -24.34 -9.17
N GLY A 10 7.21 -24.20 -10.39
CA GLY A 10 6.49 -25.00 -11.35
C GLY A 10 5.69 -26.21 -10.85
N GLN A 11 6.05 -27.41 -11.14
CA GLN A 11 5.24 -28.62 -10.89
C GLN A 11 5.62 -29.28 -9.57
N GLY A 12 4.73 -29.16 -8.58
CA GLY A 12 4.87 -29.78 -7.26
C GLY A 12 4.27 -28.90 -6.16
N GLU A 13 4.07 -29.51 -5.01
CA GLU A 13 3.67 -28.76 -3.82
C GLU A 13 4.89 -27.97 -3.31
N PRO A 14 4.76 -26.65 -3.05
CA PRO A 14 5.90 -25.88 -2.54
C PRO A 14 6.33 -26.39 -1.16
N GLU A 15 7.63 -26.36 -0.93
CA GLU A 15 8.21 -26.71 0.37
C GLU A 15 8.40 -25.43 1.22
N VAL A 16 8.26 -25.58 2.53
CA VAL A 16 8.58 -24.52 3.49
C VAL A 16 10.09 -24.36 3.58
N PRO A 17 10.63 -23.15 3.28
CA PRO A 17 12.06 -22.91 3.42
C PRO A 17 12.51 -23.04 4.88
N SER A 18 13.76 -23.48 5.08
CA SER A 18 14.34 -23.51 6.43
C SER A 18 14.49 -22.11 7.02
N GLY A 19 14.26 -21.96 8.32
CA GLY A 19 14.43 -20.69 9.04
C GLY A 19 13.18 -19.82 9.11
N VAL A 20 12.05 -20.28 8.56
CA VAL A 20 10.76 -19.56 8.72
C VAL A 20 10.30 -19.64 10.17
N SER A 21 9.82 -18.52 10.68
CA SER A 21 9.10 -18.41 11.96
C SER A 21 7.71 -17.84 11.72
N TYR A 22 6.76 -18.12 12.61
CA TYR A 22 5.36 -17.70 12.45
C TYR A 22 4.93 -16.73 13.55
N PRO A 23 3.97 -15.81 13.23
CA PRO A 23 3.36 -15.61 11.92
C PRO A 23 4.32 -14.96 10.92
N CYS A 24 4.15 -15.29 9.63
CA CYS A 24 4.91 -14.70 8.53
C CYS A 24 4.00 -14.18 7.42
N VAL A 25 4.57 -13.40 6.50
CA VAL A 25 3.89 -12.91 5.30
C VAL A 25 4.67 -13.36 4.08
N ALA A 26 4.00 -14.00 3.13
CA ALA A 26 4.55 -14.32 1.82
C ALA A 26 4.02 -13.34 0.78
N LYS A 27 4.89 -12.79 -0.07
CA LYS A 27 4.50 -11.84 -1.12
C LYS A 27 5.34 -12.01 -2.39
N PRO A 28 4.75 -11.85 -3.60
CA PRO A 28 5.52 -11.78 -4.83
C PRO A 28 6.41 -10.53 -4.85
N VAL A 29 7.59 -10.64 -5.46
CA VAL A 29 8.57 -9.54 -5.46
C VAL A 29 8.30 -8.46 -6.52
N THR A 30 7.35 -8.67 -7.45
CA THR A 30 7.12 -7.77 -8.59
C THR A 30 5.67 -7.35 -8.81
N LEU A 31 4.75 -7.79 -7.97
CA LEU A 31 3.36 -7.38 -8.04
C LEU A 31 3.10 -6.19 -7.12
N SER A 32 1.98 -5.51 -7.34
CA SER A 32 1.53 -4.34 -6.57
C SER A 32 0.08 -4.50 -6.13
N ALA A 33 -0.44 -3.52 -5.38
CA ALA A 33 -1.80 -3.48 -4.84
C ALA A 33 -2.15 -4.74 -4.02
N SER A 34 -1.25 -5.12 -3.13
CA SER A 34 -1.37 -6.28 -2.21
C SER A 34 -1.70 -7.63 -2.91
N ARG A 35 -1.52 -7.71 -4.25
CA ARG A 35 -1.78 -8.93 -5.02
C ARG A 35 -0.85 -10.06 -4.60
N GLY A 36 -1.40 -11.07 -3.95
CA GLY A 36 -0.63 -12.23 -3.50
C GLY A 36 0.13 -12.01 -2.20
N VAL A 37 -0.15 -10.95 -1.46
CA VAL A 37 0.36 -10.76 -0.10
C VAL A 37 -0.51 -11.57 0.84
N ILE A 38 0.06 -12.59 1.48
CA ILE A 38 -0.69 -13.58 2.28
C ILE A 38 0.04 -13.85 3.59
N ARG A 39 -0.65 -13.68 4.71
CA ARG A 39 -0.17 -14.10 6.04
C ARG A 39 -0.39 -15.60 6.23
N ALA A 40 0.60 -16.24 6.83
CA ALA A 40 0.54 -17.63 7.27
C ALA A 40 0.95 -17.75 8.74
N ASN A 41 0.28 -18.62 9.49
CA ASN A 41 0.51 -18.83 10.92
C ASN A 41 1.13 -20.20 11.21
N ASN A 42 1.34 -21.02 10.20
CA ASN A 42 1.96 -22.35 10.29
C ASN A 42 2.38 -22.83 8.89
N ASP A 43 3.09 -23.96 8.84
CA ASP A 43 3.60 -24.55 7.60
C ASP A 43 2.50 -24.85 6.58
N GLN A 44 1.36 -25.38 7.03
CA GLN A 44 0.25 -25.74 6.13
C GLN A 44 -0.33 -24.50 5.45
N GLU A 45 -0.53 -23.41 6.20
CA GLU A 45 -1.00 -22.15 5.65
C GLU A 45 0.03 -21.53 4.70
N LEU A 46 1.34 -21.65 5.01
CA LEU A 46 2.39 -21.13 4.14
C LEU A 46 2.45 -21.90 2.82
N VAL A 47 2.37 -23.22 2.83
CA VAL A 47 2.30 -24.05 1.60
C VAL A 47 1.09 -23.65 0.74
N ALA A 48 -0.06 -23.46 1.36
CA ALA A 48 -1.26 -23.00 0.66
C ALA A 48 -1.09 -21.60 0.07
N ALA A 49 -0.46 -20.67 0.82
CA ALA A 49 -0.15 -19.32 0.38
C ALA A 49 0.82 -19.34 -0.83
N LEU A 50 1.91 -20.08 -0.74
CA LEU A 50 2.89 -20.22 -1.83
C LEU A 50 2.26 -20.79 -3.10
N SER A 51 1.41 -21.82 -2.96
CA SER A 51 0.66 -22.40 -4.08
C SER A 51 -0.28 -21.39 -4.74
N ARG A 52 -0.96 -20.54 -3.95
CA ARG A 52 -1.83 -19.49 -4.44
C ARG A 52 -1.03 -18.39 -5.13
N ILE A 53 0.07 -17.95 -4.52
CA ILE A 53 0.97 -16.91 -5.08
C ILE A 53 1.54 -17.37 -6.43
N SER A 54 1.96 -18.63 -6.55
CA SER A 54 2.44 -19.18 -7.81
C SER A 54 1.42 -19.01 -8.95
N LYS A 55 0.14 -19.32 -8.69
CA LYS A 55 -0.93 -19.13 -9.67
C LYS A 55 -1.19 -17.66 -9.99
N ILE A 56 -1.08 -16.78 -9.00
CA ILE A 56 -1.23 -15.33 -9.20
C ILE A 56 -0.11 -14.81 -10.10
N ILE A 57 1.16 -15.18 -9.83
CA ILE A 57 2.30 -14.80 -10.66
C ILE A 57 2.13 -15.33 -12.09
N GLU A 58 1.72 -16.59 -12.23
CA GLU A 58 1.50 -17.21 -13.55
C GLU A 58 0.42 -16.47 -14.35
N SER A 59 -0.67 -16.05 -13.69
CA SER A 59 -1.74 -15.28 -14.33
C SER A 59 -1.35 -13.83 -14.65
N ALA A 60 -0.34 -13.29 -13.97
CA ALA A 60 0.15 -11.93 -14.21
C ALA A 60 1.01 -11.81 -15.47
N GLY A 61 1.71 -12.89 -15.86
CA GLY A 61 2.48 -12.95 -17.09
C GLY A 61 3.88 -13.55 -16.92
N PRO A 62 4.51 -13.95 -18.02
CA PRO A 62 5.82 -14.62 -17.98
C PRO A 62 6.98 -13.70 -17.59
N GLU A 63 6.78 -12.38 -17.64
CA GLU A 63 7.76 -11.36 -17.24
C GLU A 63 7.98 -11.28 -15.73
N HIS A 64 7.05 -11.84 -14.94
CA HIS A 64 7.16 -11.85 -13.49
C HIS A 64 7.99 -13.04 -13.00
N PRO A 65 9.09 -12.80 -12.24
CA PRO A 65 9.90 -13.87 -11.69
C PRO A 65 9.08 -14.69 -10.68
N ARG A 66 9.27 -16.00 -10.71
CA ARG A 66 8.64 -16.92 -9.76
C ARG A 66 9.40 -16.92 -8.43
N VAL A 67 9.50 -15.74 -7.84
CA VAL A 67 10.17 -15.50 -6.55
C VAL A 67 9.19 -14.88 -5.58
N VAL A 68 9.20 -15.41 -4.38
CA VAL A 68 8.39 -14.96 -3.24
C VAL A 68 9.33 -14.51 -2.13
N LEU A 69 9.05 -13.37 -1.55
CA LEU A 69 9.63 -12.93 -0.30
C LEU A 69 8.76 -13.47 0.84
N ILE A 70 9.38 -14.12 1.81
CA ILE A 70 8.73 -14.53 3.06
C ILE A 70 9.38 -13.71 4.17
N GLU A 71 8.60 -12.99 4.92
CA GLU A 71 9.08 -12.07 5.95
C GLU A 71 8.28 -12.21 7.24
N GLU A 72 8.84 -11.74 8.33
CA GLU A 72 8.16 -11.68 9.61
C GLU A 72 6.89 -10.82 9.50
N TYR A 73 5.78 -11.32 10.04
CA TYR A 73 4.58 -10.49 10.17
C TYR A 73 4.79 -9.43 11.25
N ILE A 74 4.71 -8.19 10.86
CA ILE A 74 4.78 -7.04 11.77
C ILE A 74 3.36 -6.64 12.16
N PRO A 75 2.95 -6.78 13.43
CA PRO A 75 1.63 -6.31 13.89
C PRO A 75 1.62 -4.78 14.01
N GLY A 76 0.43 -4.19 14.05
CA GLY A 76 0.24 -2.76 14.31
C GLY A 76 -0.60 -2.05 13.27
N MET A 77 -0.87 -0.78 13.55
CA MET A 77 -1.60 0.10 12.63
C MET A 77 -0.71 0.53 11.47
N GLU A 78 -1.29 0.55 10.27
CA GLU A 78 -0.56 0.84 9.05
C GLU A 78 -0.79 2.27 8.57
N TYR A 79 0.30 2.91 8.18
CA TYR A 79 0.34 4.27 7.66
C TYR A 79 1.12 4.33 6.37
N VAL A 80 0.69 5.23 5.49
CA VAL A 80 1.32 5.46 4.20
C VAL A 80 1.88 6.87 4.17
N VAL A 81 3.12 7.01 3.72
CA VAL A 81 3.80 8.29 3.54
C VAL A 81 4.00 8.54 2.06
N GLU A 82 3.47 9.64 1.58
CA GLU A 82 3.78 10.18 0.27
C GLU A 82 4.78 11.32 0.41
N GLY A 83 5.92 11.17 -0.23
CA GLY A 83 6.99 12.15 -0.22
C GLY A 83 7.51 12.48 -1.59
N LEU A 84 8.27 13.57 -1.65
CA LEU A 84 8.99 13.99 -2.84
C LEU A 84 10.42 14.32 -2.45
N LEU A 85 11.36 13.79 -3.21
CA LEU A 85 12.78 14.11 -3.09
C LEU A 85 13.18 15.11 -4.19
N ASP A 86 13.93 16.11 -3.81
CA ASP A 86 14.56 17.07 -4.72
C ASP A 86 16.00 17.29 -4.28
N SER A 87 16.96 16.71 -5.03
CA SER A 87 18.39 16.74 -4.71
C SER A 87 18.66 16.30 -3.26
N GLY A 88 18.04 15.20 -2.85
CA GLY A 88 18.14 14.65 -1.49
C GLY A 88 17.27 15.37 -0.44
N ASN A 89 16.67 16.52 -0.78
CA ASN A 89 15.80 17.23 0.14
C ASN A 89 14.40 16.60 0.15
N TRP A 90 14.00 16.12 1.31
CA TRP A 90 12.69 15.51 1.52
C TRP A 90 11.59 16.53 1.72
N ARG A 91 10.45 16.31 1.07
CA ARG A 91 9.20 17.02 1.31
C ARG A 91 8.05 16.02 1.48
N THR A 92 7.41 16.02 2.64
CA THR A 92 6.20 15.22 2.87
C THR A 92 5.03 15.86 2.14
N MET A 93 4.36 15.08 1.29
CA MET A 93 3.16 15.51 0.58
C MET A 93 1.89 15.15 1.32
N ALA A 94 1.81 13.91 1.84
CA ALA A 94 0.70 13.45 2.66
C ALA A 94 1.13 12.29 3.56
N ILE A 95 0.40 12.11 4.65
CA ILE A 95 0.40 10.86 5.43
C ILE A 95 -1.04 10.37 5.46
N PHE A 96 -1.26 9.13 5.05
CA PHE A 96 -2.54 8.46 5.14
C PHE A 96 -2.52 7.42 6.25
N GLY A 97 -3.60 7.31 7.00
CA GLY A 97 -3.84 6.21 7.92
C GLY A 97 -4.79 5.20 7.30
N LYS A 98 -4.56 3.93 7.59
CA LYS A 98 -5.46 2.82 7.31
C LYS A 98 -6.16 2.45 8.63
N PRO A 99 -7.37 2.95 8.91
CA PRO A 99 -7.98 2.81 10.24
C PRO A 99 -8.47 1.39 10.53
N GLU A 100 -8.64 0.56 9.52
CA GLU A 100 -8.99 -0.84 9.68
C GLU A 100 -7.74 -1.69 9.91
N PRO A 101 -7.75 -2.59 10.91
CA PRO A 101 -6.63 -3.49 11.15
C PRO A 101 -6.41 -4.43 9.97
N LEU A 102 -5.21 -4.40 9.40
CA LEU A 102 -4.80 -5.30 8.33
C LEU A 102 -4.07 -6.53 8.92
N GLU A 103 -4.87 -7.46 9.47
CA GLU A 103 -4.32 -8.63 10.17
C GLU A 103 -4.15 -9.87 9.29
N GLY A 104 -4.73 -9.86 8.10
CA GLY A 104 -4.69 -10.98 7.16
C GLY A 104 -5.89 -11.95 7.33
N PRO A 105 -5.89 -13.08 6.66
CA PRO A 105 -4.79 -13.62 5.84
C PRO A 105 -4.50 -12.82 4.56
N PHE A 106 -5.45 -12.01 4.06
CA PHE A 106 -5.29 -11.12 2.92
C PHE A 106 -5.29 -9.67 3.40
N PHE A 107 -4.50 -8.82 2.74
CA PHE A 107 -4.33 -7.42 3.13
C PHE A 107 -5.07 -6.53 2.13
N GLU A 108 -6.39 -6.62 2.13
CA GLU A 108 -7.25 -5.82 1.24
C GLU A 108 -7.43 -4.42 1.83
N GLU A 109 -7.05 -3.43 1.06
CA GLU A 109 -7.11 -2.03 1.49
C GLU A 109 -8.49 -1.47 1.20
N THR A 110 -9.14 -0.92 2.21
CA THR A 110 -10.54 -0.45 2.13
C THR A 110 -10.66 1.03 2.42
N ILE A 111 -9.96 1.56 3.43
CA ILE A 111 -10.10 2.95 3.86
C ILE A 111 -8.74 3.62 3.99
N TYR A 112 -8.63 4.84 3.43
CA TYR A 112 -7.53 5.76 3.66
C TYR A 112 -8.05 7.09 4.15
N ILE A 113 -7.39 7.66 5.17
CA ILE A 113 -7.73 8.96 5.77
C ILE A 113 -6.47 9.81 5.87
N ALA A 114 -6.53 11.06 5.44
CA ALA A 114 -5.47 12.06 5.59
C ALA A 114 -6.00 13.41 6.07
N PRO A 115 -5.34 14.08 7.02
CA PRO A 115 -4.28 13.55 7.87
C PRO A 115 -4.81 12.48 8.84
N PRO A 116 -3.98 11.52 9.27
CA PRO A 116 -4.42 10.40 10.11
C PRO A 116 -4.62 10.75 11.59
N GLY A 117 -4.42 11.99 11.98
CA GLY A 117 -4.59 12.43 13.36
C GLY A 117 -3.49 11.94 14.32
N LEU A 118 -2.29 11.70 13.82
CA LEU A 118 -1.15 11.28 14.63
C LEU A 118 -0.63 12.42 15.53
N GLY A 119 -0.10 12.05 16.69
CA GLY A 119 0.70 12.98 17.49
C GLY A 119 2.05 13.27 16.84
N PHE A 120 2.57 14.47 17.06
CA PHE A 120 3.82 14.97 16.45
C PHE A 120 4.99 13.99 16.58
N ASP A 121 5.21 13.41 17.75
CA ASP A 121 6.33 12.49 17.99
C ASP A 121 6.23 11.20 17.16
N VAL A 122 5.02 10.71 16.95
CA VAL A 122 4.78 9.51 16.15
C VAL A 122 4.99 9.82 14.67
N GLU A 123 4.43 10.91 14.20
CA GLU A 123 4.62 11.39 12.83
C GLU A 123 6.11 11.60 12.53
N LYS A 124 6.83 12.26 13.44
CA LYS A 124 8.28 12.46 13.31
C LYS A 124 9.03 11.14 13.16
N LYS A 125 8.72 10.13 13.99
CA LYS A 125 9.37 8.81 13.91
C LYS A 125 9.12 8.12 12.57
N ILE A 126 7.90 8.19 12.04
CA ILE A 126 7.57 7.66 10.71
C ILE A 126 8.44 8.34 9.65
N LEU A 127 8.45 9.67 9.63
CA LEU A 127 9.18 10.45 8.64
C LEU A 127 10.69 10.22 8.73
N ASP A 128 11.25 10.12 9.94
CA ASP A 128 12.67 9.84 10.14
C ASP A 128 13.02 8.43 9.61
N THR A 129 12.16 7.42 9.83
CA THR A 129 12.34 6.06 9.30
C THR A 129 12.34 6.05 7.77
N VAL A 130 11.36 6.73 7.15
CA VAL A 130 11.24 6.78 5.69
C VAL A 130 12.43 7.52 5.06
N ARG A 131 12.86 8.66 5.64
CA ARG A 131 14.02 9.42 5.17
C ARG A 131 15.31 8.60 5.24
N ALA A 132 15.57 7.96 6.38
CA ALA A 132 16.74 7.10 6.54
C ALA A 132 16.75 5.95 5.53
N THR A 133 15.57 5.43 5.20
CA THR A 133 15.44 4.39 4.18
C THR A 133 15.73 4.95 2.78
N CYS A 134 15.22 6.13 2.43
CA CYS A 134 15.54 6.78 1.16
C CYS A 134 17.06 7.01 1.01
N GLU A 135 17.71 7.50 2.05
CA GLU A 135 19.16 7.68 2.08
C GLU A 135 19.92 6.36 1.89
N ALA A 136 19.50 5.28 2.58
CA ALA A 136 20.10 3.95 2.46
C ALA A 136 19.97 3.36 1.06
N TYR A 137 18.89 3.66 0.33
CA TYR A 137 18.68 3.28 -1.06
C TYR A 137 19.32 4.24 -2.07
N GLY A 138 19.90 5.35 -1.64
CA GLY A 138 20.48 6.37 -2.51
C GLY A 138 19.45 7.10 -3.37
N LEU A 139 18.23 7.24 -2.89
CA LEU A 139 17.17 7.97 -3.58
C LEU A 139 17.38 9.48 -3.38
N GLU A 140 17.50 10.22 -4.47
CA GLU A 140 17.78 11.67 -4.44
C GLU A 140 16.67 12.50 -5.11
N HIS A 141 15.92 11.93 -6.05
CA HIS A 141 14.92 12.65 -6.84
C HIS A 141 13.66 11.83 -7.04
N GLY A 142 12.53 12.51 -7.11
CA GLY A 142 11.24 11.95 -7.49
C GLY A 142 10.34 11.55 -6.32
N PRO A 143 9.17 11.00 -6.65
CA PRO A 143 8.18 10.60 -5.66
C PRO A 143 8.60 9.34 -4.90
N VAL A 144 8.18 9.28 -3.63
CA VAL A 144 8.39 8.13 -2.76
C VAL A 144 7.07 7.79 -2.09
N HIS A 145 6.68 6.55 -2.24
CA HIS A 145 5.59 5.90 -1.54
C HIS A 145 6.17 4.94 -0.52
N ALA A 146 5.81 5.09 0.75
CA ALA A 146 6.29 4.21 1.81
C ALA A 146 5.15 3.76 2.71
N GLU A 147 5.13 2.48 3.04
CA GLU A 147 4.18 1.88 3.98
C GLU A 147 4.91 1.50 5.27
N CYS A 148 4.36 1.94 6.40
CA CYS A 148 4.92 1.69 7.72
C CYS A 148 3.85 1.13 8.66
N ARG A 149 4.26 0.20 9.54
CA ARG A 149 3.45 -0.21 10.69
C ARG A 149 4.02 0.32 11.98
N ILE A 150 3.11 0.65 12.90
CA ILE A 150 3.46 1.16 14.22
C ILE A 150 2.88 0.23 15.27
N ASN A 151 3.73 -0.17 16.20
CA ASN A 151 3.37 -0.92 17.40
C ASN A 151 4.16 -0.41 18.60
N GLU A 152 4.09 -1.13 19.74
CA GLU A 152 4.79 -0.77 20.98
C GLU A 152 6.33 -0.77 20.83
N ASP A 153 6.86 -1.59 19.92
CA ASP A 153 8.31 -1.71 19.69
C ASP A 153 8.85 -0.60 18.76
N GLY A 154 7.98 0.09 18.00
CA GLY A 154 8.40 1.20 17.16
C GLY A 154 7.69 1.33 15.81
N VAL A 155 8.40 1.96 14.87
CA VAL A 155 8.00 2.13 13.48
C VAL A 155 8.75 1.13 12.59
N TRP A 156 8.01 0.39 11.80
CA TRP A 156 8.54 -0.66 10.94
C TRP A 156 8.18 -0.36 9.48
N LEU A 157 9.18 -0.24 8.63
CA LEU A 157 8.96 -0.12 7.19
C LEU A 157 8.46 -1.45 6.63
N ILE A 158 7.35 -1.42 5.90
CA ILE A 158 6.75 -2.58 5.22
C ILE A 158 7.12 -2.59 3.74
N GLU A 159 7.03 -1.43 3.10
CA GLU A 159 7.37 -1.25 1.69
C GLU A 159 7.87 0.18 1.44
N LEU A 160 8.79 0.33 0.49
CA LEU A 160 9.18 1.60 -0.07
C LEU A 160 9.31 1.46 -1.59
N ALA A 161 8.61 2.32 -2.32
CA ALA A 161 8.62 2.34 -3.77
C ALA A 161 8.91 3.75 -4.30
N PRO A 162 9.83 3.91 -5.27
CA PRO A 162 10.14 5.20 -5.89
C PRO A 162 9.07 5.59 -6.93
N ARG A 163 7.85 5.73 -6.51
CA ARG A 163 6.66 6.11 -7.27
C ARG A 163 5.63 6.76 -6.36
N THR A 164 4.57 7.29 -6.95
CA THR A 164 3.41 7.76 -6.20
C THR A 164 2.50 6.62 -5.74
N ILE A 165 1.66 6.90 -4.74
CA ILE A 165 0.58 6.00 -4.30
C ILE A 165 -0.37 5.68 -5.45
N GLY A 166 -0.89 4.46 -5.44
CA GLY A 166 -1.90 4.01 -6.38
C GLY A 166 -3.34 4.25 -5.89
N GLY A 167 -4.26 3.56 -6.54
CA GLY A 167 -5.67 3.58 -6.18
C GLY A 167 -6.31 4.96 -6.31
N LYS A 168 -7.21 5.28 -5.40
CA LYS A 168 -7.93 6.56 -5.38
C LYS A 168 -7.25 7.63 -4.50
N CYS A 169 -6.07 7.35 -3.96
CA CYS A 169 -5.39 8.27 -3.03
C CYS A 169 -4.87 9.53 -3.72
N SER A 170 -4.43 9.47 -4.98
CA SER A 170 -4.10 10.68 -5.77
C SER A 170 -5.34 11.56 -5.96
N ARG A 171 -6.51 10.94 -6.15
CA ARG A 171 -7.78 11.67 -6.30
C ARG A 171 -8.19 12.40 -5.02
N ILE A 172 -8.13 11.72 -3.87
CA ILE A 172 -8.43 12.37 -2.59
C ILE A 172 -7.40 13.43 -2.23
N PHE A 173 -6.12 13.23 -2.58
CA PHE A 173 -5.10 14.26 -2.46
C PHE A 173 -5.50 15.52 -3.26
N GLN A 174 -5.91 15.36 -4.51
CA GLN A 174 -6.37 16.48 -5.34
C GLN A 174 -7.60 17.17 -4.76
N LEU A 175 -8.58 16.44 -4.27
CA LEU A 175 -9.77 17.00 -3.61
C LEU A 175 -9.41 17.83 -2.37
N GLY A 176 -8.49 17.32 -1.54
CA GLY A 176 -8.09 17.99 -0.31
C GLY A 176 -7.13 19.17 -0.48
N THR A 177 -6.30 19.17 -1.51
CA THR A 177 -5.26 20.18 -1.72
C THR A 177 -5.58 21.15 -2.85
N GLY A 178 -6.47 20.78 -3.76
CA GLY A 178 -6.70 21.46 -5.02
C GLY A 178 -5.60 21.26 -6.07
N GLN A 179 -4.63 20.36 -5.84
CA GLN A 179 -3.50 20.12 -6.71
C GLN A 179 -3.41 18.64 -7.08
N ALA A 180 -3.17 18.34 -8.36
CA ALA A 180 -2.90 16.97 -8.76
C ALA A 180 -1.50 16.55 -8.30
N LEU A 181 -1.41 15.35 -7.77
CA LEU A 181 -0.14 14.76 -7.33
C LEU A 181 0.84 14.61 -8.50
N GLU A 182 0.32 14.25 -9.64
CA GLU A 182 1.03 14.07 -10.90
C GLU A 182 1.67 15.39 -11.39
N ASP A 183 0.98 16.53 -11.25
CA ASP A 183 1.52 17.85 -11.61
C ASP A 183 2.75 18.19 -10.76
N ILE A 184 2.70 17.90 -9.46
CA ILE A 184 3.81 18.13 -8.54
C ILE A 184 5.01 17.28 -8.95
N VAL A 185 4.80 16.01 -9.29
CA VAL A 185 5.86 15.08 -9.71
C VAL A 185 6.46 15.52 -11.04
N ILE A 186 5.64 15.92 -12.02
CA ILE A 186 6.12 16.40 -13.31
C ILE A 186 6.95 17.69 -13.16
N LEU A 187 6.50 18.64 -12.35
CA LEU A 187 7.26 19.85 -12.08
C LEU A 187 8.61 19.55 -11.43
N ASN A 188 8.64 18.62 -10.47
CA ASN A 188 9.88 18.17 -9.84
C ASN A 188 10.83 17.53 -10.86
N ALA A 189 10.34 16.64 -11.71
CA ALA A 189 11.14 16.00 -12.76
C ALA A 189 11.71 17.00 -13.79
N LEU A 190 11.03 18.13 -13.98
CA LEU A 190 11.48 19.23 -14.84
C LEU A 190 12.42 20.23 -14.12
N GLY A 191 12.78 19.98 -12.87
CA GLY A 191 13.59 20.91 -12.04
C GLY A 191 12.87 22.24 -11.79
N ARG A 192 11.53 22.28 -11.84
CA ARG A 192 10.72 23.46 -11.62
C ARG A 192 10.15 23.48 -10.21
N PRO A 193 9.96 24.69 -9.62
CA PRO A 193 9.28 24.80 -8.33
C PRO A 193 7.91 24.14 -8.41
N ALA A 194 7.65 23.24 -7.48
CA ALA A 194 6.37 22.55 -7.32
C ALA A 194 5.72 22.98 -6.00
N PRO A 195 5.04 24.13 -5.94
CA PRO A 195 4.42 24.60 -4.70
C PRO A 195 3.36 23.58 -4.26
N PHE A 196 3.32 23.39 -2.95
CA PHE A 196 2.39 22.45 -2.35
C PHE A 196 1.67 23.12 -1.19
N ARG A 197 0.38 22.85 -1.07
CA ARG A 197 -0.44 23.27 0.06
C ARG A 197 -0.98 22.02 0.75
N PRO A 198 -0.86 21.92 2.08
CA PRO A 198 -1.48 20.82 2.81
C PRO A 198 -3.01 20.85 2.65
N PRO A 199 -3.68 19.71 2.82
CA PRO A 199 -5.15 19.65 2.80
C PRO A 199 -5.76 20.62 3.83
N ALA A 200 -6.86 21.28 3.45
CA ALA A 200 -7.57 22.23 4.32
C ALA A 200 -8.38 21.54 5.43
N GLY A 201 -8.50 20.22 5.39
CA GLY A 201 -9.30 19.43 6.34
C GLY A 201 -9.00 17.95 6.22
N VAL A 202 -9.81 17.13 6.85
CA VAL A 202 -9.71 15.66 6.76
C VAL A 202 -10.38 15.20 5.47
N ILE A 203 -9.67 14.38 4.71
CA ILE A 203 -10.13 13.75 3.48
C ILE A 203 -9.98 12.24 3.60
N GLY A 204 -10.83 11.48 2.93
CA GLY A 204 -10.72 10.02 2.95
C GLY A 204 -11.36 9.38 1.72
N VAL A 205 -11.00 8.15 1.49
CA VAL A 205 -11.63 7.27 0.50
C VAL A 205 -12.00 5.96 1.16
N MET A 206 -13.18 5.47 0.81
CA MET A 206 -13.62 4.11 1.13
C MET A 206 -13.77 3.33 -0.16
N MET A 207 -12.98 2.28 -0.30
CA MET A 207 -13.05 1.32 -1.40
C MET A 207 -13.80 0.10 -0.91
N ILE A 208 -15.02 -0.11 -1.40
CA ILE A 208 -15.87 -1.22 -0.96
C ILE A 208 -15.55 -2.44 -1.85
N PRO A 209 -14.94 -3.50 -1.29
CA PRO A 209 -14.58 -4.68 -2.07
C PRO A 209 -15.81 -5.50 -2.43
N VAL A 210 -15.74 -6.18 -3.56
CA VAL A 210 -16.76 -7.17 -3.95
C VAL A 210 -16.49 -8.46 -3.19
N GLN A 211 -17.43 -8.84 -2.33
CA GLN A 211 -17.32 -10.04 -1.49
C GLN A 211 -17.76 -11.29 -2.25
N GLY A 212 -16.87 -11.87 -3.03
CA GLY A 212 -17.08 -13.15 -3.67
C GLY A 212 -17.33 -13.09 -5.18
N LEU A 213 -17.38 -14.26 -5.79
CA LEU A 213 -17.65 -14.41 -7.21
C LEU A 213 -19.14 -14.23 -7.50
N GLY A 214 -19.45 -13.47 -8.56
CA GLY A 214 -20.83 -13.26 -8.96
C GLY A 214 -20.97 -12.38 -10.20
N ILE A 215 -22.18 -12.23 -10.67
CA ILE A 215 -22.55 -11.30 -11.75
C ILE A 215 -23.27 -10.12 -11.13
N VAL A 216 -22.73 -8.92 -11.29
CA VAL A 216 -23.40 -7.69 -10.86
C VAL A 216 -24.63 -7.48 -11.74
N ARG A 217 -25.81 -7.54 -11.16
CA ARG A 217 -27.06 -7.29 -11.89
C ARG A 217 -27.41 -5.81 -11.94
N ARG A 218 -27.26 -5.11 -10.82
CA ARG A 218 -27.52 -3.68 -10.69
C ARG A 218 -26.84 -3.11 -9.45
N VAL A 219 -26.62 -1.80 -9.45
CA VAL A 219 -26.21 -1.03 -8.29
C VAL A 219 -27.33 -0.05 -7.97
N GLU A 220 -27.76 -0.01 -6.71
CA GLU A 220 -28.86 0.83 -6.25
C GLU A 220 -28.40 1.81 -5.17
N GLY A 221 -29.12 2.90 -4.97
CA GLY A 221 -28.88 3.85 -3.91
C GLY A 221 -27.79 4.91 -4.19
N ILE A 222 -27.21 4.97 -5.39
CA ILE A 222 -26.13 5.90 -5.73
C ILE A 222 -26.57 7.35 -5.50
N GLU A 223 -27.76 7.74 -5.96
CA GLU A 223 -28.26 9.12 -5.79
C GLU A 223 -28.52 9.46 -4.31
N ALA A 224 -29.03 8.51 -3.55
CA ALA A 224 -29.20 8.71 -2.11
C ALA A 224 -27.87 8.84 -1.38
N ALA A 225 -26.87 8.05 -1.77
CA ALA A 225 -25.52 8.15 -1.21
C ALA A 225 -24.85 9.49 -1.56
N ARG A 226 -25.04 10.00 -2.76
CA ARG A 226 -24.54 11.34 -3.15
C ARG A 226 -25.15 12.50 -2.35
N CYS A 227 -26.32 12.29 -1.77
CA CYS A 227 -26.98 13.29 -0.92
C CYS A 227 -26.52 13.24 0.55
N VAL A 228 -25.64 12.33 0.91
CA VAL A 228 -25.07 12.27 2.27
C VAL A 228 -24.02 13.39 2.40
N ASP A 229 -24.11 14.16 3.48
CA ASP A 229 -23.17 15.24 3.76
C ASP A 229 -21.73 14.74 3.75
N HIS A 230 -20.83 15.54 3.16
CA HIS A 230 -19.40 15.26 3.01
C HIS A 230 -19.04 14.12 2.05
N ILE A 231 -19.98 13.61 1.26
CA ILE A 231 -19.66 12.73 0.13
C ILE A 231 -19.40 13.62 -1.08
N GLU A 232 -18.13 13.70 -1.48
CA GLU A 232 -17.68 14.51 -2.62
C GLU A 232 -17.83 13.78 -3.96
N GLU A 233 -17.54 12.45 -3.94
CA GLU A 233 -17.52 11.65 -5.16
C GLU A 233 -17.90 10.20 -4.89
N ILE A 234 -18.62 9.59 -5.82
CA ILE A 234 -18.90 8.14 -5.84
C ILE A 234 -18.58 7.60 -7.23
N GLU A 235 -17.69 6.63 -7.28
CA GLU A 235 -17.38 5.86 -8.48
C GLU A 235 -17.86 4.42 -8.35
N ILE A 236 -18.30 3.86 -9.48
CA ILE A 236 -18.70 2.44 -9.58
C ILE A 236 -17.81 1.79 -10.63
N ASP A 237 -16.84 1.01 -10.17
CA ASP A 237 -15.86 0.33 -11.04
C ASP A 237 -16.38 -1.00 -11.60
N VAL A 238 -17.46 -1.55 -11.02
CA VAL A 238 -18.08 -2.78 -11.51
C VAL A 238 -19.14 -2.49 -12.56
N LYS A 239 -19.20 -3.32 -13.58
CA LYS A 239 -20.19 -3.22 -14.65
C LYS A 239 -21.21 -4.35 -14.53
N PRO A 240 -22.50 -4.11 -14.82
CA PRO A 240 -23.47 -5.17 -14.95
C PRO A 240 -23.13 -6.11 -16.12
N GLY A 241 -23.33 -7.41 -15.91
CA GLY A 241 -23.11 -8.46 -16.95
C GLY A 241 -21.88 -9.31 -16.74
#